data_5eaa966e24a1f656d6297a0acc102843
#
_entry.id   5eaa966e24a1f656d6297a0acc102843
#
_cell.length_a   1.000
_cell.length_b   1.000
_cell.length_c   1.000
_cell.angle_alpha   90.00
_cell.angle_beta   90.00
_cell.angle_gamma   90.00
#
_symmetry.space_group_name_H-M   'P 1'
#
loop_
_entity.id
_entity.type
_entity.pdbx_description
1 polymer ?
#
loop_
_entity_poly.entity_id
_entity_poly.type
_entity_poly.pdbx_seq_one_letter_code
_entity_poly.pdbx_strand_id
1 'polypeptide(L)'
;MRQPLLDNRRLQQTAQIFSLPSPTGGWNARDNLAAMPSLDAVKMINFFPENDGVTLRKGDVLFAEGMSGAVEFLFEYESADSNDLLAASDGNFYDITSGTPSAKATGLTNSQWQGENYNARGFFVNGADAPKDWNGTTLASTSWTGSGLTITDLINVRVVRNRLWFCQKDTSDAWYS
;
A
#
# COMPACT_ATOMS: atom_id res chain seq x y z
N MET A 1 40.06 67.90 -38.99
CA MET A 1 39.74 66.45 -38.84
C MET A 1 38.63 66.34 -37.80
N ARG A 2 37.44 65.96 -38.20
CA ARG A 2 36.31 65.70 -37.27
C ARG A 2 36.29 64.20 -37.01
N GLN A 3 36.41 63.79 -35.71
CA GLN A 3 36.22 62.41 -35.31
C GLN A 3 34.73 62.05 -35.47
N PRO A 4 34.41 60.87 -35.98
CA PRO A 4 33.05 60.37 -36.00
C PRO A 4 32.57 60.04 -34.59
N LEU A 5 31.41 60.59 -34.22
CA LEU A 5 30.69 60.23 -32.99
C LEU A 5 30.29 58.76 -33.09
N LEU A 6 30.85 57.94 -32.24
CA LEU A 6 30.38 56.57 -32.05
C LEU A 6 28.98 56.63 -31.46
N ASP A 7 27.98 56.30 -32.28
CA ASP A 7 26.59 56.15 -31.90
C ASP A 7 26.47 54.90 -30.96
N ASN A 8 26.51 55.18 -29.67
CA ASN A 8 26.30 54.17 -28.64
C ASN A 8 24.80 53.83 -28.52
N ARG A 9 24.22 53.32 -29.61
CA ARG A 9 22.92 52.64 -29.49
C ARG A 9 23.09 51.39 -28.72
N ARG A 10 22.89 51.48 -27.38
CA ARG A 10 22.63 50.31 -26.55
C ARG A 10 21.40 49.60 -27.14
N LEU A 11 21.63 48.48 -27.77
CA LEU A 11 20.55 47.54 -28.07
C LEU A 11 19.88 47.19 -26.72
N GLN A 12 18.72 47.82 -26.49
CA GLN A 12 17.88 47.38 -25.38
C GLN A 12 17.41 45.97 -25.75
N GLN A 13 18.08 44.98 -25.18
CA GLN A 13 17.55 43.63 -25.15
C GLN A 13 16.27 43.65 -24.35
N THR A 14 15.15 43.62 -25.05
CA THR A 14 13.85 43.41 -24.39
C THR A 14 13.84 41.98 -23.89
N ALA A 15 13.93 41.79 -22.58
CA ALA A 15 13.77 40.45 -21.98
C ALA A 15 12.38 39.97 -22.29
N GLN A 16 12.28 38.86 -23.01
CA GLN A 16 11.01 38.16 -23.21
C GLN A 16 10.79 37.29 -21.98
N ILE A 17 9.73 37.56 -21.25
CA ILE A 17 9.30 36.74 -20.11
C ILE A 17 8.36 35.68 -20.65
N PHE A 18 8.77 34.42 -20.55
CA PHE A 18 7.91 33.27 -20.82
C PHE A 18 7.38 32.75 -19.48
N SER A 19 6.06 32.64 -19.39
CA SER A 19 5.40 31.96 -18.29
C SER A 19 5.09 30.54 -18.71
N LEU A 20 5.60 29.57 -17.96
CA LEU A 20 5.21 28.16 -18.13
C LEU A 20 4.05 27.88 -17.18
N PRO A 21 2.93 27.32 -17.67
CA PRO A 21 1.83 26.91 -16.82
C PRO A 21 2.25 25.76 -15.91
N SER A 22 1.56 25.63 -14.77
CA SER A 22 1.72 24.46 -13.91
C SER A 22 1.25 23.19 -14.65
N PRO A 23 1.96 22.04 -14.49
CA PRO A 23 1.61 20.80 -15.18
C PRO A 23 0.39 20.10 -14.54
N THR A 24 -0.77 20.72 -14.65
CA THR A 24 -2.04 20.23 -14.11
C THR A 24 -2.58 18.99 -14.84
N GLY A 25 -2.12 18.75 -16.08
CA GLY A 25 -2.43 17.52 -16.83
C GLY A 25 -1.68 16.28 -16.31
N GLY A 26 -0.67 16.47 -15.45
CA GLY A 26 0.07 15.37 -14.84
C GLY A 26 1.21 14.83 -15.69
N TRP A 27 1.66 13.63 -15.36
CA TRP A 27 2.75 12.97 -16.09
C TRP A 27 2.24 12.28 -17.35
N ASN A 28 2.78 12.69 -18.50
CA ASN A 28 2.47 12.11 -19.79
C ASN A 28 3.70 11.34 -20.33
N ALA A 29 3.62 10.02 -20.31
CA ALA A 29 4.65 9.12 -20.82
C ALA A 29 4.33 8.58 -22.24
N ARG A 30 3.17 8.95 -22.81
CA ARG A 30 2.68 8.41 -24.08
C ARG A 30 3.06 9.27 -25.28
N ASP A 31 2.90 10.57 -25.16
CA ASP A 31 3.04 11.48 -26.28
C ASP A 31 4.51 11.93 -26.45
N ASN A 32 4.91 12.22 -27.67
CA ASN A 32 6.22 12.81 -27.90
C ASN A 32 6.21 14.29 -27.50
N LEU A 33 7.38 14.84 -27.18
CA LEU A 33 7.53 16.23 -26.72
C LEU A 33 6.90 17.28 -27.67
N ALA A 34 6.91 17.03 -28.97
CA ALA A 34 6.38 17.98 -29.95
C ALA A 34 4.83 18.00 -30.00
N ALA A 35 4.19 16.92 -29.55
CA ALA A 35 2.74 16.78 -29.56
C ALA A 35 2.12 16.84 -28.15
N MET A 36 2.97 16.94 -27.10
CA MET A 36 2.54 16.95 -25.71
C MET A 36 1.78 18.25 -25.38
N PRO A 37 0.61 18.18 -24.73
CA PRO A 37 -0.08 19.36 -24.20
C PRO A 37 0.81 20.17 -23.26
N SER A 38 0.68 21.49 -23.29
CA SER A 38 1.51 22.40 -22.47
C SER A 38 1.28 22.28 -20.96
N LEU A 39 0.18 21.64 -20.56
CA LEU A 39 -0.16 21.37 -19.16
C LEU A 39 0.33 19.99 -18.68
N ASP A 40 0.95 19.21 -19.55
CA ASP A 40 1.49 17.91 -19.19
C ASP A 40 2.98 18.00 -18.83
N ALA A 41 3.43 17.10 -17.96
CA ALA A 41 4.83 16.98 -17.58
C ALA A 41 5.50 15.76 -18.21
N VAL A 42 6.69 15.94 -18.77
CA VAL A 42 7.55 14.85 -19.25
C VAL A 42 8.00 13.95 -18.09
N LYS A 43 8.19 14.54 -16.92
CA LYS A 43 8.60 13.86 -15.70
C LYS A 43 7.99 14.58 -14.50
N MET A 44 7.38 13.81 -13.61
CA MET A 44 6.82 14.32 -12.36
C MET A 44 7.25 13.40 -11.23
N ILE A 45 8.01 13.93 -10.27
CA ILE A 45 8.52 13.18 -9.11
C ILE A 45 8.13 13.93 -7.85
N ASN A 46 7.45 13.25 -6.92
CA ASN A 46 6.98 13.81 -5.66
C ASN A 46 6.01 14.98 -5.78
N PHE A 47 5.32 15.09 -6.93
CA PHE A 47 4.25 16.06 -7.14
C PHE A 47 2.97 15.37 -7.59
N PHE A 48 1.84 15.90 -7.16
CA PHE A 48 0.51 15.51 -7.62
C PHE A 48 -0.13 16.67 -8.38
N PRO A 49 -0.69 16.42 -9.58
CA PRO A 49 -1.44 17.42 -10.31
C PRO A 49 -2.79 17.68 -9.61
N GLU A 50 -3.18 18.94 -9.53
CA GLU A 50 -4.48 19.40 -9.05
C GLU A 50 -5.11 20.35 -10.09
N ASN A 51 -6.36 20.73 -9.88
CA ASN A 51 -7.09 21.53 -10.87
C ASN A 51 -6.47 22.91 -11.15
N ASP A 52 -5.79 23.48 -10.18
CA ASP A 52 -5.22 24.83 -10.22
C ASP A 52 -3.68 24.86 -10.08
N GLY A 53 -3.05 23.70 -9.95
CA GLY A 53 -1.61 23.64 -9.77
C GLY A 53 -1.04 22.24 -9.59
N VAL A 54 0.07 22.18 -8.90
CA VAL A 54 0.69 20.93 -8.44
C VAL A 54 1.02 21.04 -6.97
N THR A 55 0.74 19.97 -6.22
CA THR A 55 1.10 19.88 -4.80
C THR A 55 2.28 18.95 -4.61
N LEU A 56 3.11 19.25 -3.62
CA LEU A 56 4.20 18.37 -3.21
C LEU A 56 3.62 17.17 -2.46
N ARG A 57 4.11 15.97 -2.78
CA ARG A 57 3.79 14.79 -1.98
C ARG A 57 4.15 15.06 -0.51
N LYS A 58 3.22 14.78 0.38
CA LYS A 58 3.47 14.86 1.83
C LYS A 58 4.53 13.83 2.22
N GLY A 59 5.35 14.16 3.20
CA GLY A 59 6.33 13.23 3.76
C GLY A 59 5.65 12.03 4.42
N ASP A 60 6.41 10.95 4.57
CA ASP A 60 5.97 9.76 5.28
C ASP A 60 6.30 9.92 6.78
N VAL A 61 5.45 9.37 7.63
CA VAL A 61 5.67 9.29 9.08
C VAL A 61 5.75 7.82 9.44
N LEU A 62 6.78 7.44 10.18
CA LEU A 62 6.90 6.10 10.72
C LEU A 62 5.76 5.85 11.71
N PHE A 63 4.94 4.85 11.45
CA PHE A 63 3.79 4.51 12.30
C PHE A 63 4.18 3.57 13.45
N ALA A 64 4.93 2.51 13.15
CA ALA A 64 5.36 1.52 14.12
C ALA A 64 6.80 1.07 13.84
N GLU A 65 7.59 0.89 14.90
CA GLU A 65 8.98 0.43 14.83
C GLU A 65 9.23 -0.71 15.82
N GLY A 66 10.32 -1.45 15.63
CA GLY A 66 10.72 -2.52 16.56
C GLY A 66 10.21 -3.92 16.15
N MET A 67 9.58 -4.06 14.99
CA MET A 67 9.35 -5.38 14.39
C MET A 67 10.65 -5.89 13.76
N SER A 68 10.90 -7.19 13.81
CA SER A 68 12.03 -7.81 13.13
C SER A 68 11.70 -8.08 11.66
N GLY A 69 12.64 -7.77 10.75
CA GLY A 69 12.50 -8.05 9.33
C GLY A 69 11.50 -7.15 8.59
N ALA A 70 11.20 -7.52 7.36
CA ALA A 70 10.23 -6.82 6.54
C ALA A 70 8.79 -7.17 6.96
N VAL A 71 7.89 -6.19 6.92
CA VAL A 71 6.46 -6.44 7.09
C VAL A 71 5.93 -7.08 5.79
N GLU A 72 5.49 -8.32 5.88
CA GLU A 72 4.99 -9.10 4.74
C GLU A 72 3.46 -9.18 4.69
N PHE A 73 2.81 -8.81 5.79
CA PHE A 73 1.36 -8.79 5.93
C PHE A 73 0.92 -7.60 6.76
N LEU A 74 -0.14 -6.96 6.32
CA LEU A 74 -0.82 -5.89 7.03
C LEU A 74 -2.32 -6.06 6.87
N PHE A 75 -3.07 -5.98 7.98
CA PHE A 75 -4.50 -6.23 7.97
C PHE A 75 -5.23 -5.32 8.96
N GLU A 76 -6.30 -4.71 8.51
CA GLU A 76 -7.24 -3.98 9.35
C GLU A 76 -8.35 -4.93 9.82
N TYR A 77 -8.35 -5.19 11.11
CA TYR A 77 -9.46 -5.88 11.76
C TYR A 77 -10.51 -4.85 12.15
N GLU A 78 -11.74 -5.11 11.79
CA GLU A 78 -12.88 -4.26 12.09
C GLU A 78 -13.99 -5.07 12.76
N SER A 79 -14.45 -4.58 13.92
CA SER A 79 -15.63 -5.08 14.61
C SER A 79 -16.45 -3.94 15.18
N ALA A 80 -17.62 -4.24 15.77
CA ALA A 80 -18.42 -3.21 16.43
C ALA A 80 -17.71 -2.59 17.65
N ASP A 81 -16.79 -3.34 18.28
CA ASP A 81 -16.18 -2.98 19.56
C ASP A 81 -14.71 -2.53 19.43
N SER A 82 -14.02 -2.91 18.37
CA SER A 82 -12.62 -2.55 18.15
C SER A 82 -12.22 -2.51 16.68
N ASN A 83 -11.24 -1.65 16.38
CA ASN A 83 -10.55 -1.60 15.12
C ASN A 83 -9.07 -1.75 15.41
N ASP A 84 -8.47 -2.84 14.94
CA ASP A 84 -7.09 -3.16 15.22
C ASP A 84 -6.30 -3.25 13.92
N LEU A 85 -5.04 -2.78 13.96
CA LEU A 85 -4.10 -2.94 12.87
C LEU A 85 -3.14 -4.08 13.22
N LEU A 86 -3.19 -5.13 12.42
CA LEU A 86 -2.39 -6.33 12.59
C LEU A 86 -1.31 -6.41 11.52
N ALA A 87 -0.14 -6.91 11.90
CA ALA A 87 0.99 -7.08 11.00
C ALA A 87 1.70 -8.41 11.22
N ALA A 88 2.35 -8.95 10.19
CA ALA A 88 3.26 -10.08 10.36
C ALA A 88 4.60 -9.80 9.69
N SER A 89 5.67 -10.19 10.37
CA SER A 89 7.05 -10.09 9.91
C SER A 89 7.93 -11.13 10.61
N ASP A 90 8.88 -11.70 9.85
CA ASP A 90 9.92 -12.60 10.37
C ASP A 90 9.39 -13.69 11.31
N GLY A 91 8.31 -14.38 10.91
CA GLY A 91 7.71 -15.47 11.68
C GLY A 91 6.96 -15.02 12.94
N ASN A 92 6.63 -13.74 13.06
CA ASN A 92 5.86 -13.22 14.17
C ASN A 92 4.60 -12.51 13.68
N PHE A 93 3.54 -12.57 14.48
CA PHE A 93 2.29 -11.87 14.25
C PHE A 93 2.08 -10.83 15.36
N TYR A 94 1.85 -9.58 14.98
CA TYR A 94 1.78 -8.43 15.88
C TYR A 94 0.45 -7.72 15.80
N ASP A 95 0.03 -7.17 16.90
CA ASP A 95 -0.91 -6.05 16.97
C ASP A 95 -0.09 -4.76 17.06
N ILE A 96 -0.31 -3.87 16.10
CA ILE A 96 0.40 -2.59 15.99
C ILE A 96 -0.53 -1.39 16.11
N THR A 97 -1.74 -1.58 16.57
CA THR A 97 -2.81 -0.57 16.68
C THR A 97 -2.35 0.70 17.41
N SER A 98 -1.57 0.54 18.45
CA SER A 98 -1.03 1.66 19.25
C SER A 98 0.22 2.32 18.68
N GLY A 99 0.74 1.84 17.54
CA GLY A 99 2.05 2.23 17.01
C GLY A 99 3.23 1.51 17.69
N THR A 100 2.99 0.77 18.76
CA THR A 100 4.00 -0.07 19.42
C THR A 100 3.64 -1.53 19.18
N PRO A 101 4.51 -2.31 18.50
CA PRO A 101 4.22 -3.71 18.19
C PRO A 101 4.08 -4.56 19.44
N SER A 102 2.96 -5.28 19.54
CA SER A 102 2.69 -6.29 20.58
C SER A 102 2.62 -7.66 19.91
N ALA A 103 3.58 -8.53 20.16
CA ALA A 103 3.60 -9.88 19.59
C ALA A 103 2.44 -10.71 20.13
N LYS A 104 1.61 -11.24 19.24
CA LYS A 104 0.46 -12.12 19.54
C LYS A 104 0.76 -13.58 19.23
N ALA A 105 1.66 -13.86 18.29
CA ALA A 105 2.21 -15.17 18.02
C ALA A 105 3.66 -15.04 17.54
N THR A 106 4.48 -16.05 17.80
CA THR A 106 5.88 -16.13 17.41
C THR A 106 6.23 -17.53 16.92
N GLY A 107 7.35 -17.66 16.18
CA GLY A 107 7.80 -18.95 15.67
C GLY A 107 6.93 -19.52 14.56
N LEU A 108 6.27 -18.66 13.80
CA LEU A 108 5.48 -19.04 12.64
C LEU A 108 6.42 -19.32 11.45
N THR A 109 6.00 -20.22 10.60
CA THR A 109 6.79 -20.68 9.46
C THR A 109 6.79 -19.66 8.30
N ASN A 110 5.68 -18.90 8.16
CA ASN A 110 5.50 -17.96 7.07
C ASN A 110 4.80 -16.69 7.59
N SER A 111 5.28 -15.53 7.15
CA SER A 111 4.70 -14.22 7.50
C SER A 111 3.73 -13.68 6.42
N GLN A 112 3.60 -14.36 5.29
CA GLN A 112 2.66 -13.97 4.22
C GLN A 112 1.29 -14.57 4.50
N TRP A 113 0.42 -13.80 5.12
CA TRP A 113 -0.92 -14.23 5.49
C TRP A 113 -1.96 -13.71 4.48
N GLN A 114 -3.09 -14.42 4.40
CA GLN A 114 -4.33 -13.92 3.82
C GLN A 114 -5.36 -13.82 4.94
N GLY A 115 -6.07 -12.70 4.97
CA GLY A 115 -7.03 -12.42 6.04
C GLY A 115 -8.37 -11.94 5.54
N GLU A 116 -9.42 -12.21 6.33
CA GLU A 116 -10.78 -11.76 6.07
C GLU A 116 -11.54 -11.53 7.38
N ASN A 117 -12.29 -10.43 7.45
CA ASN A 117 -13.17 -10.14 8.58
C ASN A 117 -14.52 -10.85 8.40
N TYR A 118 -14.95 -11.61 9.41
CA TYR A 118 -16.24 -12.28 9.40
C TYR A 118 -16.77 -12.50 10.82
N ASN A 119 -18.02 -12.13 11.07
CA ASN A 119 -18.70 -12.29 12.36
C ASN A 119 -17.88 -11.77 13.56
N ALA A 120 -17.40 -10.53 13.48
CA ALA A 120 -16.56 -9.89 14.49
C ALA A 120 -15.29 -10.68 14.84
N ARG A 121 -14.74 -11.39 13.87
CA ARG A 121 -13.43 -12.05 13.94
C ARG A 121 -12.64 -11.85 12.66
N GLY A 122 -11.33 -11.71 12.77
CA GLY A 122 -10.40 -11.79 11.67
C GLY A 122 -9.92 -13.24 11.51
N PHE A 123 -10.03 -13.83 10.34
CA PHE A 123 -9.54 -15.18 10.04
C PHE A 123 -8.32 -15.11 9.12
N PHE A 124 -7.27 -15.87 9.42
CA PHE A 124 -5.99 -15.81 8.74
C PHE A 124 -5.47 -17.18 8.36
N VAL A 125 -4.95 -17.28 7.13
CA VAL A 125 -4.30 -18.48 6.61
C VAL A 125 -3.02 -18.10 5.86
N ASN A 126 -1.99 -18.96 5.86
CA ASN A 126 -0.72 -18.69 5.19
C ASN A 126 -0.13 -19.88 4.41
N GLY A 127 -0.85 -21.00 4.34
CA GLY A 127 -0.41 -22.19 3.61
C GLY A 127 0.76 -22.96 4.25
N ALA A 128 1.10 -22.68 5.51
CA ALA A 128 2.20 -23.34 6.21
C ALA A 128 1.91 -23.59 7.69
N ASP A 129 1.21 -22.68 8.35
CA ASP A 129 0.86 -22.76 9.76
C ASP A 129 -0.63 -23.04 9.94
N ALA A 130 -1.01 -23.48 11.15
CA ALA A 130 -2.43 -23.63 11.50
C ALA A 130 -3.14 -22.27 11.35
N PRO A 131 -4.34 -22.24 10.76
CA PRO A 131 -5.12 -21.02 10.65
C PRO A 131 -5.27 -20.31 11.98
N LYS A 132 -5.34 -18.99 11.94
CA LYS A 132 -5.52 -18.15 13.12
C LYS A 132 -6.84 -17.40 13.05
N ASP A 133 -7.39 -17.09 14.22
CA ASP A 133 -8.47 -16.14 14.36
C ASP A 133 -8.14 -15.07 15.42
N TRP A 134 -8.56 -13.84 15.11
CA TRP A 134 -8.43 -12.68 15.98
C TRP A 134 -9.81 -12.23 16.44
N ASN A 135 -9.98 -11.97 17.73
CA ASN A 135 -11.25 -11.53 18.33
C ASN A 135 -11.21 -10.09 18.88
N GLY A 136 -10.23 -9.29 18.51
CA GLY A 136 -10.00 -7.95 19.08
C GLY A 136 -9.04 -7.95 20.28
N THR A 137 -8.61 -9.10 20.77
CA THR A 137 -7.72 -9.19 21.95
C THR A 137 -6.71 -10.31 21.83
N THR A 138 -7.16 -11.49 21.41
CA THR A 138 -6.38 -12.73 21.40
C THR A 138 -6.32 -13.31 20.01
N LEU A 139 -5.12 -13.70 19.57
CA LEU A 139 -4.89 -14.50 18.38
C LEU A 139 -4.87 -15.99 18.76
N ALA A 140 -5.86 -16.74 18.32
CA ALA A 140 -5.98 -18.17 18.61
C ALA A 140 -5.73 -19.00 17.35
N SER A 141 -5.40 -20.28 17.51
CA SER A 141 -5.39 -21.22 16.39
C SER A 141 -6.78 -21.78 16.20
N THR A 142 -7.25 -21.71 14.96
CA THR A 142 -8.55 -22.26 14.56
C THR A 142 -8.37 -23.65 13.99
N SER A 143 -9.31 -24.54 14.31
CA SER A 143 -9.34 -25.91 13.78
C SER A 143 -10.61 -26.12 12.98
N TRP A 144 -10.46 -26.38 11.69
CA TRP A 144 -11.53 -26.82 10.80
C TRP A 144 -11.30 -28.27 10.40
N THR A 145 -12.36 -29.01 10.20
CA THR A 145 -12.30 -30.44 9.85
C THR A 145 -13.09 -30.71 8.58
N GLY A 146 -12.53 -31.53 7.73
CA GLY A 146 -13.15 -31.95 6.46
C GLY A 146 -12.41 -33.16 5.91
N SER A 147 -13.13 -34.02 5.19
CA SER A 147 -12.49 -35.19 4.54
C SER A 147 -11.58 -34.69 3.41
N GLY A 148 -10.27 -34.88 3.53
CA GLY A 148 -9.27 -34.43 2.56
C GLY A 148 -8.75 -33.02 2.81
N LEU A 149 -9.25 -32.31 3.84
CA LEU A 149 -8.77 -31.00 4.21
C LEU A 149 -7.47 -31.10 5.00
N THR A 150 -6.42 -30.42 4.52
CA THR A 150 -5.20 -30.15 5.28
C THR A 150 -5.21 -28.68 5.67
N ILE A 151 -5.53 -28.40 6.93
CA ILE A 151 -5.79 -27.03 7.39
C ILE A 151 -4.56 -26.13 7.30
N THR A 152 -3.35 -26.64 7.42
CA THR A 152 -2.09 -25.90 7.26
C THR A 152 -1.80 -25.51 5.80
N ASP A 153 -2.48 -26.13 4.88
CA ASP A 153 -2.30 -25.90 3.44
C ASP A 153 -3.30 -24.88 2.88
N LEU A 154 -4.10 -24.25 3.74
CA LEU A 154 -5.01 -23.19 3.33
C LEU A 154 -4.26 -21.91 3.00
N ILE A 155 -4.39 -21.45 1.74
CA ILE A 155 -3.63 -20.32 1.20
C ILE A 155 -4.48 -19.06 0.99
N ASN A 156 -5.79 -19.21 1.00
CA ASN A 156 -6.70 -18.07 0.80
C ASN A 156 -7.96 -18.24 1.63
N VAL A 157 -8.50 -17.13 2.13
CA VAL A 157 -9.78 -17.06 2.83
C VAL A 157 -10.57 -15.87 2.30
N ARG A 158 -11.88 -16.06 2.02
CA ARG A 158 -12.80 -15.02 1.61
C ARG A 158 -14.21 -15.28 2.11
N VAL A 159 -14.94 -14.19 2.37
CA VAL A 159 -16.38 -14.26 2.68
C VAL A 159 -17.19 -14.18 1.40
N VAL A 160 -17.99 -15.21 1.12
CA VAL A 160 -18.93 -15.24 0.01
C VAL A 160 -20.28 -15.75 0.51
N ARG A 161 -21.35 -14.98 0.28
CA ARG A 161 -22.72 -15.35 0.68
C ARG A 161 -22.83 -15.75 2.17
N ASN A 162 -22.21 -14.95 3.03
CA ASN A 162 -22.20 -15.14 4.49
C ASN A 162 -21.60 -16.49 4.94
N ARG A 163 -20.55 -16.94 4.25
CA ARG A 163 -19.75 -18.12 4.60
C ARG A 163 -18.28 -17.83 4.33
N LEU A 164 -17.41 -18.40 5.12
CA LEU A 164 -15.96 -18.40 4.84
C LEU A 164 -15.67 -19.48 3.78
N TRP A 165 -14.95 -19.09 2.74
CA TRP A 165 -14.46 -19.95 1.69
C TRP A 165 -12.94 -19.98 1.74
N PHE A 166 -12.38 -21.15 1.52
CA PHE A 166 -10.95 -21.40 1.59
C PHE A 166 -10.47 -22.13 0.34
N CYS A 167 -9.23 -21.81 -0.08
CA CYS A 167 -8.52 -22.56 -1.11
C CYS A 167 -7.35 -23.28 -0.47
N GLN A 168 -7.16 -24.56 -0.80
CA GLN A 168 -6.02 -25.36 -0.38
C GLN A 168 -4.94 -25.35 -1.46
N LYS A 169 -3.67 -25.23 -1.08
CA LYS A 169 -2.54 -25.24 -2.03
C LYS A 169 -2.46 -26.59 -2.73
N ASP A 170 -1.89 -26.56 -3.95
CA ASP A 170 -1.63 -27.75 -4.78
C ASP A 170 -2.87 -28.60 -5.11
N THR A 171 -4.06 -28.03 -4.92
CA THR A 171 -5.35 -28.66 -5.29
C THR A 171 -6.23 -27.66 -6.04
N SER A 172 -7.31 -28.15 -6.66
CA SER A 172 -8.39 -27.32 -7.20
C SER A 172 -9.60 -27.25 -6.24
N ASP A 173 -9.42 -27.65 -5.00
CA ASP A 173 -10.49 -27.76 -4.03
C ASP A 173 -10.76 -26.43 -3.33
N ALA A 174 -12.04 -26.11 -3.19
CA ALA A 174 -12.52 -25.00 -2.39
C ALA A 174 -13.39 -25.55 -1.24
N TRP A 175 -13.11 -25.06 -0.04
CA TRP A 175 -13.79 -25.46 1.18
C TRP A 175 -14.65 -24.32 1.72
N TYR A 176 -15.72 -24.63 2.43
CA TYR A 176 -16.52 -23.60 3.10
C TYR A 176 -16.97 -24.04 4.50
N SER A 177 -17.18 -23.06 5.37
CA SER A 177 -17.72 -23.24 6.73
C SER A 177 -19.17 -22.80 6.83
#